data_4d6a10469269d97869a58d86726a7c02
#
_entry.id   4d6a10469269d97869a58d86726a7c02
#
_cell.length_a   1.000
_cell.length_b   1.000
_cell.length_c   1.000
_cell.angle_alpha   90.00
_cell.angle_beta   90.00
_cell.angle_gamma   90.00
#
_symmetry.space_group_name_H-M   'P 1'
#
loop_
_entity.id
_entity.type
_entity.pdbx_description
1 polymer ?
#
loop_
_entity_poly.entity_id
_entity_poly.type
_entity_poly.pdbx_seq_one_letter_code
_entity_poly.pdbx_strand_id
1 'polypeptide(L)'
;MSAAAALVVAAALAGCGGTTYLDGRNLPPSGLTNRVVIAIQNPSSFTQGALEFVDAYYDIRGGYNGKPATFSISGFSGALPVTIQNMPEEQAGAVYGIGSGGNFTLVSYGKESSSATVSGLNGVSSSIFMSRNQSFVFAANQSSHVLTVVNRGTGGSYPLSLPGVYRVSVNPGGTFAIAFAQNSNYAYYPLELTAAQTINFSGGPGTWPKAAVDCEPFSAPVWCLLQAQSPDNKDQWGMYYGAPLTFDRPVKAVFSADGSTAYVLNCGPECGGNSASVSILPVAPMIFLNGQGSGLLPKTGTIPNIPIPGGASNALVDNSTMYVVGQQPQTVGSQTLYGGNLTLVNLTSNTASNAISISDGAPGAVSRLIMADNNTLWIGMTKCTNGVRAASGAPDGCLTMFNTAANTVTMLEPYLGDATGIAAVTGLNKIYTAVGGQVYIYSTVDGSAIDNQYVTVTGTAWDVAYMDAASDGDNTVY
;
A
#
# COMPACT_ATOMS: atom_id res chain seq x y z
N MET A 1 31.69 -41.78 20.71
CA MET A 1 30.35 -41.22 20.64
C MET A 1 30.48 -39.68 20.62
N SER A 2 30.41 -38.99 19.72
CA SER A 2 30.25 -38.98 18.30
C SER A 2 29.64 -37.62 17.98
N ALA A 3 30.46 -36.78 17.30
CA ALA A 3 30.01 -35.48 16.78
C ALA A 3 28.71 -35.57 15.91
N ALA A 4 28.41 -36.77 15.39
CA ALA A 4 27.18 -37.03 14.62
C ALA A 4 25.91 -36.93 15.46
N ALA A 5 25.93 -37.28 16.75
CA ALA A 5 24.74 -37.17 17.60
C ALA A 5 24.43 -35.70 17.98
N ALA A 6 25.46 -34.86 18.12
CA ALA A 6 25.27 -33.45 18.37
C ALA A 6 24.72 -32.72 17.15
N LEU A 7 25.09 -33.14 15.92
CA LEU A 7 24.58 -32.54 14.69
C LEU A 7 23.09 -32.88 14.44
N VAL A 8 22.67 -34.10 14.80
CA VAL A 8 21.25 -34.50 14.66
C VAL A 8 20.37 -33.79 15.69
N VAL A 9 20.86 -33.53 16.90
CA VAL A 9 20.12 -32.75 17.91
C VAL A 9 20.07 -31.28 17.50
N ALA A 10 21.11 -30.71 16.93
CA ALA A 10 21.10 -29.33 16.41
C ALA A 10 20.17 -29.19 15.20
N ALA A 11 20.11 -30.20 14.30
CA ALA A 11 19.18 -30.20 13.18
C ALA A 11 17.72 -30.41 13.61
N ALA A 12 17.48 -31.17 14.69
CA ALA A 12 16.13 -31.35 15.24
C ALA A 12 15.61 -30.10 15.98
N LEU A 13 16.51 -29.29 16.52
CA LEU A 13 16.17 -27.99 17.12
C LEU A 13 15.98 -26.87 16.08
N ALA A 14 16.60 -27.00 14.89
CA ALA A 14 16.36 -26.08 13.79
C ALA A 14 15.09 -26.41 12.96
N GLY A 15 14.52 -27.61 13.18
CA GLY A 15 13.34 -28.08 12.45
C GLY A 15 11.98 -27.77 13.09
N CYS A 16 11.92 -27.21 14.27
CA CYS A 16 10.71 -26.55 14.75
C CYS A 16 10.69 -25.15 14.19
N GLY A 17 10.01 -24.95 13.06
CA GLY A 17 9.82 -23.66 12.41
C GLY A 17 9.12 -22.65 13.32
N GLY A 18 9.81 -22.25 14.35
CA GLY A 18 9.50 -21.09 15.13
C GLY A 18 9.94 -19.90 14.32
N THR A 19 9.06 -19.35 13.55
CA THR A 19 9.20 -18.03 12.99
C THR A 19 9.66 -17.09 14.08
N THR A 20 10.90 -16.72 14.04
CA THR A 20 11.55 -15.42 14.23
C THR A 20 10.99 -14.40 15.23
N TYR A 21 9.90 -14.66 15.94
CA TYR A 21 9.46 -13.79 17.03
C TYR A 21 10.57 -13.58 18.10
N LEU A 22 11.51 -14.50 18.13
CA LEU A 22 12.60 -14.49 19.12
C LEU A 22 13.84 -13.69 18.69
N ASP A 23 13.92 -13.17 17.47
CA ASP A 23 15.05 -12.37 16.99
C ASP A 23 15.04 -10.95 17.62
N GLY A 24 15.22 -10.89 18.93
CA GLY A 24 15.31 -9.63 19.67
C GLY A 24 13.98 -8.96 20.02
N ARG A 25 12.85 -9.57 19.71
CA ARG A 25 11.51 -9.07 20.07
C ARG A 25 11.09 -9.60 21.46
N ASN A 26 10.53 -8.72 22.28
CA ASN A 26 9.93 -9.13 23.56
C ASN A 26 8.55 -9.75 23.33
N LEU A 27 8.22 -10.77 24.12
CA LEU A 27 6.89 -11.36 24.09
C LEU A 27 5.84 -10.30 24.46
N PRO A 28 4.78 -10.10 23.65
CA PRO A 28 3.77 -9.10 23.93
C PRO A 28 2.88 -9.50 25.12
N PRO A 29 2.05 -8.57 25.65
CA PRO A 29 1.19 -8.83 26.80
C PRO A 29 0.27 -10.04 26.65
N SER A 30 -0.24 -10.32 25.46
CA SER A 30 -1.06 -11.51 25.17
C SER A 30 -0.29 -12.83 25.26
N GLY A 31 1.02 -12.80 25.11
CA GLY A 31 1.86 -14.00 25.00
C GLY A 31 1.77 -14.70 23.64
N LEU A 32 1.12 -14.09 22.63
CA LEU A 32 0.99 -14.64 21.29
C LEU A 32 2.15 -14.24 20.38
N THR A 33 2.47 -15.10 19.43
CA THR A 33 3.61 -14.93 18.51
C THR A 33 3.21 -14.92 17.03
N ASN A 34 1.94 -15.13 16.74
CA ASN A 34 1.39 -15.10 15.36
C ASN A 34 0.05 -14.37 15.40
N ARG A 35 0.10 -13.04 15.34
CA ARG A 35 -1.10 -12.20 15.52
C ARG A 35 -1.50 -11.54 14.21
N VAL A 36 -2.76 -11.73 13.82
CA VAL A 36 -3.40 -10.94 12.76
C VAL A 36 -4.33 -9.92 13.40
N VAL A 37 -4.07 -8.63 13.17
CA VAL A 37 -4.95 -7.54 13.59
C VAL A 37 -6.04 -7.32 12.57
N ILE A 38 -7.25 -7.04 13.05
CA ILE A 38 -8.46 -6.80 12.29
C ILE A 38 -8.97 -5.40 12.61
N ALA A 39 -9.13 -4.56 11.61
CA ALA A 39 -9.82 -3.28 11.72
C ALA A 39 -11.33 -3.49 11.56
N ILE A 40 -12.09 -3.18 12.61
CA ILE A 40 -13.52 -3.42 12.68
C ILE A 40 -14.27 -2.10 12.73
N GLN A 41 -15.23 -1.92 11.82
CA GLN A 41 -16.19 -0.82 11.84
C GLN A 41 -17.48 -1.28 12.52
N ASN A 42 -17.95 -0.52 13.48
CA ASN A 42 -19.25 -0.72 14.12
C ASN A 42 -19.95 0.63 14.36
N PRO A 43 -20.64 1.19 13.36
CA PRO A 43 -21.30 2.49 13.47
C PRO A 43 -22.30 2.58 14.60
N SER A 44 -22.83 1.45 15.07
CA SER A 44 -23.80 1.36 16.16
C SER A 44 -23.15 1.46 17.55
N SER A 45 -21.83 1.31 17.66
CA SER A 45 -21.11 1.44 18.92
C SER A 45 -20.71 2.91 19.19
N PHE A 46 -20.51 3.24 20.45
CA PHE A 46 -20.05 4.57 20.85
C PHE A 46 -18.68 4.92 20.25
N THR A 47 -17.77 3.96 20.14
CA THR A 47 -16.43 4.15 19.58
C THR A 47 -16.43 4.10 18.05
N GLN A 48 -17.48 3.57 17.41
CA GLN A 48 -17.63 3.36 15.96
C GLN A 48 -16.54 2.49 15.31
N GLY A 49 -15.51 2.08 16.04
CA GLY A 49 -14.43 1.25 15.54
C GLY A 49 -13.68 0.52 16.65
N ALA A 50 -13.03 -0.55 16.27
CA ALA A 50 -12.19 -1.36 17.15
C ALA A 50 -11.02 -1.95 16.37
N LEU A 51 -9.95 -2.28 17.08
CA LEU A 51 -8.88 -3.15 16.61
C LEU A 51 -8.88 -4.38 17.50
N GLU A 52 -9.11 -5.51 16.87
CA GLU A 52 -9.00 -6.81 17.53
C GLU A 52 -7.94 -7.63 16.82
N PHE A 53 -7.34 -8.60 17.50
CA PHE A 53 -6.41 -9.52 16.88
C PHE A 53 -6.72 -10.96 17.24
N VAL A 54 -6.25 -11.86 16.41
CA VAL A 54 -6.45 -13.29 16.54
C VAL A 54 -5.09 -13.99 16.63
N ASP A 55 -5.09 -15.14 17.29
CA ASP A 55 -3.99 -16.09 17.21
C ASP A 55 -4.09 -16.85 15.87
N ALA A 56 -3.26 -16.48 14.91
CA ALA A 56 -3.25 -17.10 13.61
C ALA A 56 -2.66 -18.52 13.58
N TYR A 57 -2.06 -18.97 14.65
CA TYR A 57 -1.62 -20.36 14.76
C TYR A 57 -2.81 -21.31 14.92
N TYR A 58 -3.77 -20.93 15.79
CA TYR A 58 -4.96 -21.71 16.09
C TYR A 58 -6.23 -21.20 15.38
N ASP A 59 -6.18 -20.09 14.69
CA ASP A 59 -7.32 -19.43 14.04
C ASP A 59 -8.46 -19.06 15.01
N ILE A 60 -8.11 -18.61 16.19
CA ILE A 60 -9.07 -18.29 17.25
C ILE A 60 -8.94 -16.85 17.74
N ARG A 61 -10.07 -16.27 18.11
CA ARG A 61 -10.23 -14.92 18.66
C ARG A 61 -10.23 -14.89 20.20
N GLY A 62 -9.95 -15.96 20.84
CA GLY A 62 -10.00 -16.06 22.32
C GLY A 62 -8.85 -16.90 22.85
N GLY A 63 -8.65 -16.84 24.17
CA GLY A 63 -7.59 -17.58 24.82
C GLY A 63 -7.75 -19.10 24.66
N TYR A 64 -6.67 -19.74 24.32
CA TYR A 64 -6.54 -21.20 24.35
C TYR A 64 -6.65 -21.70 25.79
N ASN A 65 -7.14 -22.89 26.01
CA ASN A 65 -7.36 -23.50 27.32
C ASN A 65 -8.47 -22.88 28.19
N GLY A 66 -9.58 -22.47 27.60
CA GLY A 66 -10.78 -22.06 28.34
C GLY A 66 -10.64 -20.74 29.11
N LYS A 67 -9.59 -19.95 28.84
CA LYS A 67 -9.51 -18.58 29.31
C LYS A 67 -10.22 -17.67 28.31
N PRO A 68 -11.34 -17.04 28.65
CA PRO A 68 -11.95 -16.05 27.81
C PRO A 68 -11.01 -14.84 27.74
N ALA A 69 -10.38 -14.62 26.60
CA ALA A 69 -9.62 -13.42 26.35
C ALA A 69 -10.05 -12.89 24.98
N THR A 70 -10.67 -11.74 24.94
CA THR A 70 -10.81 -10.97 23.72
C THR A 70 -9.50 -10.25 23.52
N PHE A 71 -8.76 -10.59 22.48
CA PHE A 71 -7.55 -9.88 22.14
C PHE A 71 -7.92 -8.59 21.42
N SER A 72 -7.58 -7.46 22.01
CA SER A 72 -7.83 -6.14 21.46
C SER A 72 -6.64 -5.22 21.68
N ILE A 73 -6.46 -4.28 20.78
CA ILE A 73 -5.50 -3.19 20.95
C ILE A 73 -6.11 -2.17 21.91
N SER A 74 -5.50 -1.99 23.07
CA SER A 74 -6.00 -1.08 24.10
C SER A 74 -5.81 0.39 23.71
N GLY A 75 -6.74 1.25 24.17
CA GLY A 75 -6.67 2.70 23.95
C GLY A 75 -6.98 3.17 22.53
N PHE A 76 -7.35 2.26 21.61
CA PHE A 76 -7.81 2.65 20.28
C PHE A 76 -9.26 3.14 20.38
N SER A 77 -9.46 4.41 19.99
CA SER A 77 -10.78 5.05 19.97
C SER A 77 -11.07 5.68 18.59
N GLY A 78 -10.43 5.14 17.56
CA GLY A 78 -10.57 5.64 16.20
C GLY A 78 -11.92 5.27 15.60
N ALA A 79 -12.63 6.24 15.05
CA ALA A 79 -13.89 6.03 14.37
C ALA A 79 -13.68 5.38 13.00
N LEU A 80 -14.46 4.35 12.68
CA LEU A 80 -14.54 3.70 11.37
C LEU A 80 -13.16 3.46 10.73
N PRO A 81 -12.33 2.56 11.27
CA PRO A 81 -11.03 2.27 10.69
C PRO A 81 -11.18 1.70 9.28
N VAL A 82 -10.39 2.18 8.33
CA VAL A 82 -10.48 1.84 6.90
C VAL A 82 -9.20 1.28 6.32
N THR A 83 -8.06 1.49 6.94
CA THR A 83 -6.80 0.91 6.47
C THR A 83 -5.78 0.79 7.60
N ILE A 84 -4.99 -0.26 7.54
CA ILE A 84 -3.86 -0.51 8.41
C ILE A 84 -2.60 -0.42 7.54
N GLN A 85 -1.75 0.56 7.81
CA GLN A 85 -0.38 0.52 7.32
C GLN A 85 0.43 -0.34 8.26
N ASN A 86 0.85 -1.51 7.80
CA ASN A 86 1.58 -2.49 8.59
C ASN A 86 3.09 -2.21 8.54
N MET A 87 3.74 -2.13 9.68
CA MET A 87 5.18 -1.92 9.84
C MET A 87 5.72 -2.94 10.85
N PRO A 88 5.70 -4.24 10.51
CA PRO A 88 6.03 -5.30 11.45
C PRO A 88 7.49 -5.29 11.90
N GLU A 89 8.44 -4.84 11.11
CA GLU A 89 9.84 -4.71 11.52
C GLU A 89 10.02 -3.70 12.66
N GLU A 90 9.27 -2.61 12.64
CA GLU A 90 9.22 -1.61 13.72
C GLU A 90 8.31 -2.02 14.88
N GLN A 91 7.69 -3.21 14.83
CA GLN A 91 6.66 -3.66 15.78
C GLN A 91 5.55 -2.62 15.96
N ALA A 92 5.12 -2.04 14.86
CA ALA A 92 4.14 -0.97 14.81
C ALA A 92 3.16 -1.13 13.65
N GLY A 93 2.06 -0.43 13.76
CA GLY A 93 1.13 -0.17 12.68
C GLY A 93 0.60 1.26 12.76
N ALA A 94 0.05 1.75 11.67
CA ALA A 94 -0.68 3.00 11.67
C ALA A 94 -2.06 2.78 11.06
N VAL A 95 -3.11 3.13 11.81
CA VAL A 95 -4.49 2.85 11.44
C VAL A 95 -5.19 4.15 11.12
N TYR A 96 -5.69 4.25 9.90
CA TYR A 96 -6.49 5.38 9.47
C TYR A 96 -7.97 5.08 9.64
N GLY A 97 -8.68 5.99 10.30
CA GLY A 97 -10.12 5.93 10.49
C GLY A 97 -10.80 7.19 9.96
N ILE A 98 -11.95 7.02 9.28
CA ILE A 98 -12.81 8.10 8.85
C ILE A 98 -13.79 8.47 9.99
N GLY A 99 -13.70 9.70 10.45
CA GLY A 99 -14.56 10.27 11.50
C GLY A 99 -14.65 11.76 11.30
N SER A 100 -14.95 12.51 12.35
CA SER A 100 -15.01 13.98 12.29
C SER A 100 -13.59 14.58 12.06
N GLY A 101 -13.06 14.49 10.83
CA GLY A 101 -11.76 15.05 10.45
C GLY A 101 -10.67 14.05 10.09
N GLY A 102 -10.94 12.76 10.17
CA GLY A 102 -9.95 11.69 9.92
C GLY A 102 -8.95 11.53 11.07
N ASN A 103 -8.73 10.32 11.52
CA ASN A 103 -7.77 9.97 12.56
C ASN A 103 -6.72 9.01 12.02
N PHE A 104 -5.46 9.30 12.25
CA PHE A 104 -4.36 8.39 11.93
C PHE A 104 -3.62 8.06 13.21
N THR A 105 -3.85 6.84 13.73
CA THR A 105 -3.40 6.42 15.04
C THR A 105 -2.29 5.38 14.91
N LEU A 106 -1.17 5.62 15.58
CA LEU A 106 -0.10 4.65 15.71
C LEU A 106 -0.46 3.60 16.75
N VAL A 107 -0.09 2.37 16.44
CA VAL A 107 -0.30 1.19 17.28
C VAL A 107 1.04 0.52 17.52
N SER A 108 1.34 0.23 18.77
CA SER A 108 2.50 -0.57 19.16
C SER A 108 2.09 -2.05 19.25
N TYR A 109 2.67 -2.87 18.39
CA TYR A 109 2.43 -4.32 18.41
C TYR A 109 3.07 -4.98 19.63
N GLY A 110 4.25 -4.52 20.02
CA GLY A 110 4.93 -5.04 21.22
C GLY A 110 4.20 -4.72 22.53
N LYS A 111 3.39 -3.64 22.56
CA LYS A 111 2.58 -3.26 23.74
C LYS A 111 1.10 -3.59 23.59
N GLU A 112 0.65 -3.98 22.41
CA GLU A 112 -0.76 -4.21 22.09
C GLU A 112 -1.66 -3.03 22.50
N SER A 113 -1.19 -1.83 22.17
CA SER A 113 -1.88 -0.58 22.55
C SER A 113 -1.66 0.52 21.52
N SER A 114 -2.60 1.47 21.46
CA SER A 114 -2.38 2.69 20.71
C SER A 114 -1.30 3.54 21.39
N SER A 115 -0.46 4.20 20.58
CA SER A 115 0.68 4.96 21.12
C SER A 115 0.55 6.46 20.91
N ALA A 116 0.01 6.90 19.77
CA ALA A 116 -0.16 8.31 19.44
C ALA A 116 -1.17 8.49 18.30
N THR A 117 -1.80 9.66 18.23
CA THR A 117 -2.61 10.07 17.08
C THR A 117 -1.91 11.23 16.37
N VAL A 118 -1.82 11.17 15.05
CA VAL A 118 -1.24 12.22 14.23
C VAL A 118 -2.23 13.38 14.10
N SER A 119 -1.79 14.58 14.43
CA SER A 119 -2.56 15.80 14.28
C SER A 119 -2.18 16.53 12.98
N GLY A 120 -2.99 17.50 12.57
CA GLY A 120 -2.68 18.39 11.44
C GLY A 120 -2.96 17.80 10.04
N LEU A 121 -3.85 16.81 9.93
CA LEU A 121 -4.17 16.15 8.65
C LEU A 121 -5.09 16.97 7.72
N ASN A 122 -5.63 18.09 8.16
CA ASN A 122 -6.49 18.98 7.36
C ASN A 122 -7.74 18.32 6.76
N GLY A 123 -8.34 17.36 7.46
CA GLY A 123 -9.59 16.71 7.05
C GLY A 123 -9.45 15.23 6.72
N VAL A 124 -10.48 14.69 6.06
CA VAL A 124 -10.54 13.27 5.68
C VAL A 124 -9.65 13.01 4.48
N SER A 125 -8.73 12.06 4.62
CA SER A 125 -7.78 11.69 3.57
C SER A 125 -8.32 10.53 2.74
N SER A 126 -8.20 10.62 1.42
CA SER A 126 -8.46 9.54 0.47
C SER A 126 -7.30 8.53 0.39
N SER A 127 -6.11 8.99 0.75
CA SER A 127 -4.90 8.17 0.84
C SER A 127 -3.97 8.78 1.88
N ILE A 128 -3.40 7.96 2.73
CA ILE A 128 -2.50 8.41 3.79
C ILE A 128 -1.37 7.40 3.97
N PHE A 129 -0.16 7.91 4.16
CA PHE A 129 1.03 7.12 4.38
C PHE A 129 1.94 7.75 5.41
N MET A 130 2.50 6.92 6.27
CA MET A 130 3.59 7.27 7.18
C MET A 130 4.90 6.69 6.63
N SER A 131 5.97 7.50 6.64
CA SER A 131 7.30 6.98 6.36
C SER A 131 7.69 5.89 7.37
N ARG A 132 8.46 4.90 6.93
CA ARG A 132 8.88 3.76 7.78
C ARG A 132 9.55 4.23 9.08
N ASN A 133 10.42 5.23 9.01
CA ASN A 133 11.05 5.83 10.19
C ASN A 133 10.09 6.66 11.05
N GLN A 134 8.80 6.68 10.71
CA GLN A 134 7.71 7.40 11.39
C GLN A 134 7.91 8.92 11.52
N SER A 135 8.81 9.51 10.75
CA SER A 135 9.12 10.95 10.81
C SER A 135 8.11 11.79 10.05
N PHE A 136 7.60 11.30 8.94
CA PHE A 136 6.68 12.02 8.07
C PHE A 136 5.39 11.28 7.84
N VAL A 137 4.30 12.03 7.69
CA VAL A 137 3.01 11.53 7.20
C VAL A 137 2.60 12.34 5.99
N PHE A 138 2.19 11.67 4.95
CA PHE A 138 1.68 12.25 3.71
C PHE A 138 0.21 11.89 3.59
N ALA A 139 -0.66 12.90 3.47
CA ALA A 139 -2.10 12.72 3.41
C ALA A 139 -2.71 13.47 2.22
N ALA A 140 -3.32 12.73 1.31
CA ALA A 140 -4.05 13.29 0.19
C ALA A 140 -5.52 13.55 0.59
N ASN A 141 -5.90 14.81 0.66
CA ASN A 141 -7.24 15.25 1.04
C ASN A 141 -8.00 15.71 -0.21
N GLN A 142 -8.76 14.80 -0.81
CA GLN A 142 -9.43 15.06 -2.07
C GLN A 142 -10.46 16.19 -1.98
N SER A 143 -11.23 16.24 -0.89
CA SER A 143 -12.28 17.24 -0.71
C SER A 143 -11.75 18.66 -0.48
N SER A 144 -10.58 18.79 0.14
CA SER A 144 -9.93 20.08 0.39
C SER A 144 -8.91 20.45 -0.70
N HIS A 145 -8.65 19.54 -1.65
CA HIS A 145 -7.65 19.74 -2.72
C HIS A 145 -6.23 19.98 -2.20
N VAL A 146 -5.84 19.28 -1.13
CA VAL A 146 -4.58 19.51 -0.44
C VAL A 146 -3.82 18.20 -0.25
N LEU A 147 -2.52 18.21 -0.57
CA LEU A 147 -1.57 17.23 -0.07
C LEU A 147 -0.96 17.79 1.23
N THR A 148 -1.26 17.16 2.34
CA THR A 148 -0.69 17.55 3.64
C THR A 148 0.57 16.74 3.93
N VAL A 149 1.67 17.42 4.27
CA VAL A 149 2.86 16.79 4.83
C VAL A 149 2.95 17.13 6.30
N VAL A 150 3.00 16.12 7.16
CA VAL A 150 3.19 16.32 8.60
C VAL A 150 4.57 15.83 8.99
N ASN A 151 5.40 16.73 9.54
CA ASN A 151 6.67 16.37 10.17
C ASN A 151 6.42 16.09 11.66
N ARG A 152 6.46 14.83 12.06
CA ARG A 152 6.18 14.42 13.44
C ARG A 152 7.26 14.84 14.42
N GLY A 153 8.50 14.99 13.98
CA GLY A 153 9.60 15.43 14.83
C GLY A 153 9.45 16.88 15.30
N THR A 154 8.93 17.74 14.43
CA THR A 154 8.72 19.17 14.74
C THR A 154 7.26 19.49 15.10
N GLY A 155 6.32 18.58 14.81
CA GLY A 155 4.89 18.85 14.88
C GLY A 155 4.36 19.76 13.77
N GLY A 156 5.18 20.08 12.77
CA GLY A 156 4.78 20.94 11.64
C GLY A 156 3.82 20.23 10.69
N SER A 157 2.83 20.99 10.19
CA SER A 157 1.89 20.53 9.16
C SER A 157 1.93 21.51 7.99
N TYR A 158 2.13 20.99 6.78
CA TYR A 158 2.35 21.76 5.56
C TYR A 158 1.30 21.37 4.51
N PRO A 159 0.21 22.13 4.39
CA PRO A 159 -0.83 21.89 3.39
C PRO A 159 -0.42 22.47 2.04
N LEU A 160 -0.15 21.60 1.07
CA LEU A 160 0.25 21.97 -0.29
C LEU A 160 -0.96 21.84 -1.23
N SER A 161 -1.31 22.91 -1.94
CA SER A 161 -2.47 22.92 -2.82
C SER A 161 -2.26 22.04 -4.05
N LEU A 162 -3.13 21.06 -4.23
CA LEU A 162 -3.14 20.16 -5.39
C LEU A 162 -4.57 19.79 -5.77
N PRO A 163 -5.19 20.54 -6.71
CA PRO A 163 -6.53 20.23 -7.18
C PRO A 163 -6.65 18.80 -7.71
N GLY A 164 -7.67 18.08 -7.23
CA GLY A 164 -7.94 16.70 -7.63
C GLY A 164 -7.03 15.64 -6.99
N VAL A 165 -6.16 16.01 -6.04
CA VAL A 165 -5.33 15.03 -5.32
C VAL A 165 -6.19 13.95 -4.69
N TYR A 166 -5.79 12.67 -4.86
CA TYR A 166 -6.53 11.56 -4.30
C TYR A 166 -5.67 10.41 -3.78
N ARG A 167 -4.41 10.35 -4.19
CA ARG A 167 -3.49 9.28 -3.78
C ARG A 167 -2.08 9.79 -3.58
N VAL A 168 -1.37 9.18 -2.64
CA VAL A 168 0.06 9.37 -2.42
C VAL A 168 0.73 8.00 -2.28
N SER A 169 1.95 7.86 -2.79
CA SER A 169 2.81 6.69 -2.62
C SER A 169 4.15 7.15 -2.04
N VAL A 170 4.70 6.38 -1.12
CA VAL A 170 5.96 6.71 -0.42
C VAL A 170 6.93 5.56 -0.60
N ASN A 171 8.21 5.84 -0.86
CA ASN A 171 9.22 4.80 -1.03
C ASN A 171 9.55 4.12 0.33
N PRO A 172 10.09 2.88 0.32
CA PRO A 172 10.39 2.14 1.55
C PRO A 172 11.26 2.89 2.55
N GLY A 173 12.24 3.67 2.06
CA GLY A 173 13.11 4.48 2.93
C GLY A 173 12.45 5.72 3.52
N GLY A 174 11.22 6.06 3.13
CA GLY A 174 10.52 7.26 3.57
C GLY A 174 11.21 8.57 3.17
N THR A 175 12.03 8.53 2.13
CA THR A 175 12.83 9.67 1.64
C THR A 175 12.24 10.33 0.40
N PHE A 176 11.24 9.71 -0.21
CA PHE A 176 10.56 10.21 -1.40
C PHE A 176 9.07 9.85 -1.36
N ALA A 177 8.24 10.79 -1.73
CA ALA A 177 6.81 10.59 -1.90
C ALA A 177 6.38 11.12 -3.27
N ILE A 178 5.33 10.53 -3.85
CA ILE A 178 4.75 10.97 -5.10
C ILE A 178 3.22 11.01 -4.95
N ALA A 179 2.60 12.11 -5.37
CA ALA A 179 1.17 12.33 -5.28
C ALA A 179 0.53 12.36 -6.66
N PHE A 180 -0.71 11.91 -6.72
CA PHE A 180 -1.49 11.78 -7.94
C PHE A 180 -2.79 12.56 -7.84
N ALA A 181 -3.13 13.26 -8.91
CA ALA A 181 -4.39 13.98 -9.05
C ALA A 181 -5.28 13.29 -10.08
N GLN A 182 -6.59 13.21 -9.77
CA GLN A 182 -7.57 12.63 -10.69
C GLN A 182 -7.61 13.39 -12.02
N ASN A 183 -7.79 12.65 -13.10
CA ASN A 183 -7.87 13.18 -14.45
C ASN A 183 -6.65 14.00 -14.90
N SER A 184 -5.52 13.88 -14.22
CA SER A 184 -4.25 14.52 -14.56
C SER A 184 -3.36 13.58 -15.36
N ASN A 185 -2.54 14.14 -16.24
CA ASN A 185 -1.44 13.45 -16.91
C ASN A 185 -0.09 13.80 -16.24
N TYR A 186 -0.12 14.27 -14.99
CA TYR A 186 1.07 14.65 -14.23
C TYR A 186 1.09 13.91 -12.90
N ALA A 187 2.30 13.70 -12.40
CA ALA A 187 2.56 13.27 -11.04
C ALA A 187 3.34 14.39 -10.31
N TYR A 188 3.21 14.43 -8.99
CA TYR A 188 3.76 15.51 -8.16
C TYR A 188 4.51 14.92 -6.98
N TYR A 189 5.55 15.62 -6.50
CA TYR A 189 6.28 15.18 -5.33
C TYR A 189 6.58 16.35 -4.38
N PRO A 190 6.42 16.16 -3.07
CA PRO A 190 6.79 17.15 -2.08
C PRO A 190 8.31 17.18 -1.88
N LEU A 191 8.86 18.36 -1.76
CA LEU A 191 10.27 18.64 -1.55
C LEU A 191 10.46 19.56 -0.35
N GLU A 192 11.28 19.13 0.61
CA GLU A 192 11.69 19.98 1.72
C GLU A 192 12.92 20.82 1.32
N LEU A 193 12.80 22.13 1.41
CA LEU A 193 13.89 23.07 1.20
C LEU A 193 14.46 23.51 2.54
N THR A 194 15.72 23.22 2.77
CA THR A 194 16.44 23.67 3.98
C THR A 194 16.75 25.17 3.94
N ALA A 195 17.10 25.76 5.08
CA ALA A 195 17.47 27.18 5.16
C ALA A 195 18.58 27.58 4.16
N ALA A 196 19.57 26.73 3.94
CA ALA A 196 20.65 26.99 2.99
C ALA A 196 20.16 27.02 1.54
N GLN A 197 19.20 26.19 1.20
CA GLN A 197 18.61 26.15 -0.14
C GLN A 197 17.58 27.27 -0.35
N THR A 198 16.81 27.62 0.67
CA THR A 198 15.91 28.77 0.62
C THR A 198 16.65 30.10 0.45
N ILE A 199 17.87 30.21 0.95
CA ILE A 199 18.72 31.41 0.73
C ILE A 199 19.07 31.57 -0.75
N ASN A 200 19.23 30.49 -1.50
CA ASN A 200 19.46 30.56 -2.96
C ASN A 200 18.21 30.97 -3.75
N PHE A 201 17.04 30.95 -3.11
CA PHE A 201 15.76 31.41 -3.64
C PHE A 201 15.38 32.81 -3.11
N SER A 202 16.34 33.63 -2.76
CA SER A 202 16.21 34.88 -2.01
C SER A 202 15.48 36.05 -2.71
N GLY A 203 14.45 35.76 -3.47
CA GLY A 203 13.65 36.78 -4.16
C GLY A 203 12.14 36.78 -3.84
N GLY A 204 11.69 35.95 -2.90
CA GLY A 204 10.27 35.83 -2.60
C GLY A 204 9.52 34.83 -3.53
N PRO A 205 8.19 34.82 -3.52
CA PRO A 205 7.38 33.82 -4.26
C PRO A 205 7.65 33.68 -5.76
N GLY A 206 8.19 34.70 -6.39
CA GLY A 206 8.55 34.68 -7.81
C GLY A 206 9.85 33.95 -8.16
N THR A 207 10.59 33.45 -7.17
CA THR A 207 11.89 32.78 -7.34
C THR A 207 11.86 31.27 -6.98
N TRP A 208 10.70 30.76 -6.62
CA TRP A 208 10.52 29.32 -6.41
C TRP A 208 10.86 28.51 -7.65
N PRO A 209 11.16 27.19 -7.50
CA PRO A 209 11.39 26.31 -8.65
C PRO A 209 10.31 26.50 -9.70
N LYS A 210 10.68 26.67 -10.97
CA LYS A 210 9.69 26.84 -12.07
C LYS A 210 8.69 25.68 -12.14
N ALA A 211 9.09 24.49 -11.70
CA ALA A 211 8.23 23.32 -11.62
C ALA A 211 7.40 23.29 -10.32
N ALA A 212 7.53 24.28 -9.43
CA ALA A 212 6.71 24.31 -8.22
C ALA A 212 5.26 24.65 -8.56
N VAL A 213 4.36 23.83 -8.06
CA VAL A 213 2.92 24.06 -8.12
C VAL A 213 2.47 24.87 -6.91
N ASP A 214 3.05 24.56 -5.74
CA ASP A 214 2.78 25.24 -4.49
C ASP A 214 3.99 25.16 -3.54
N CYS A 215 4.16 26.12 -2.63
CA CYS A 215 5.19 26.12 -1.59
C CYS A 215 4.65 26.74 -0.30
N GLU A 216 4.91 26.09 0.84
CA GLU A 216 4.47 26.53 2.16
C GLU A 216 5.51 26.15 3.25
N PRO A 217 5.74 26.96 4.29
CA PRO A 217 5.47 28.39 4.42
C PRO A 217 6.53 29.23 3.69
N PHE A 218 6.48 30.55 3.79
CA PHE A 218 7.48 31.45 3.18
C PHE A 218 8.81 31.51 3.95
N SER A 219 8.92 30.89 5.11
CA SER A 219 10.13 30.79 5.92
C SER A 219 10.59 29.35 6.09
N ALA A 220 11.90 29.11 6.08
CA ALA A 220 12.47 27.77 6.20
C ALA A 220 12.10 27.04 7.52
N PRO A 221 11.91 25.71 7.52
CA PRO A 221 11.93 24.86 6.33
C PRO A 221 10.70 25.11 5.45
N VAL A 222 10.90 25.14 4.14
CA VAL A 222 9.84 25.32 3.16
C VAL A 222 9.56 23.99 2.49
N TRP A 223 8.28 23.62 2.39
CA TRP A 223 7.85 22.50 1.60
C TRP A 223 7.28 22.99 0.28
N CYS A 224 7.81 22.49 -0.83
CA CYS A 224 7.29 22.77 -2.15
C CYS A 224 6.73 21.52 -2.79
N LEU A 225 5.59 21.64 -3.46
CA LEU A 225 5.04 20.60 -4.31
C LEU A 225 5.55 20.84 -5.74
N LEU A 226 6.33 19.90 -6.24
CA LEU A 226 6.92 19.97 -7.58
C LEU A 226 6.20 19.04 -8.53
N GLN A 227 6.09 19.48 -9.78
CA GLN A 227 5.61 18.62 -10.86
C GLN A 227 6.76 17.71 -11.32
N ALA A 228 6.54 16.40 -11.40
CA ALA A 228 7.54 15.43 -11.84
C ALA A 228 7.98 15.64 -13.28
N GLN A 229 7.15 16.31 -14.07
CA GLN A 229 7.43 16.70 -15.45
C GLN A 229 7.47 18.23 -15.56
N SER A 230 8.59 18.79 -15.99
CA SER A 230 8.68 20.22 -16.29
C SER A 230 8.25 20.49 -17.73
N PRO A 231 7.30 21.42 -17.98
CA PRO A 231 6.84 21.74 -19.34
C PRO A 231 7.96 22.26 -20.27
N ASP A 232 8.97 22.92 -19.73
CA ASP A 232 10.08 23.50 -20.48
C ASP A 232 11.36 22.69 -20.41
N ASN A 233 11.33 21.48 -19.85
CA ASN A 233 12.48 20.60 -19.68
C ASN A 233 13.68 21.26 -18.96
N LYS A 234 13.43 22.23 -18.12
CA LYS A 234 14.45 22.97 -17.37
C LYS A 234 14.06 23.08 -15.90
N ASP A 235 15.04 22.92 -15.03
CA ASP A 235 14.92 23.32 -13.65
C ASP A 235 15.10 24.83 -13.47
N GLN A 236 14.92 25.30 -12.26
CA GLN A 236 15.12 26.70 -11.90
C GLN A 236 16.55 27.23 -12.09
N TRP A 237 17.54 26.34 -12.16
CA TRP A 237 18.94 26.71 -12.44
C TRP A 237 19.28 26.65 -13.92
N GLY A 238 18.29 26.45 -14.79
CA GLY A 238 18.47 26.36 -16.23
C GLY A 238 19.00 25.04 -16.73
N MET A 239 19.01 24.01 -15.88
CA MET A 239 19.41 22.67 -16.28
C MET A 239 18.31 21.98 -17.09
N TYR A 240 18.71 21.24 -18.10
CA TYR A 240 17.77 20.47 -18.93
C TYR A 240 17.53 19.10 -18.32
N TYR A 241 16.28 18.71 -18.26
CA TYR A 241 15.89 17.32 -18.06
C TYR A 241 16.04 16.53 -19.38
N GLY A 242 15.98 15.23 -19.29
CA GLY A 242 15.78 14.35 -20.45
C GLY A 242 14.45 14.63 -21.15
N ALA A 243 14.07 13.79 -22.10
CA ALA A 243 12.77 13.89 -22.76
C ALA A 243 11.64 13.96 -21.72
N PRO A 244 10.59 14.76 -21.96
CA PRO A 244 9.46 14.88 -21.03
C PRO A 244 8.86 13.49 -20.75
N LEU A 245 8.60 13.22 -19.47
CA LEU A 245 7.84 12.05 -19.06
C LEU A 245 6.42 12.17 -19.59
N THR A 246 5.98 11.20 -20.33
CA THR A 246 4.59 11.10 -20.76
C THR A 246 3.87 10.14 -19.83
N PHE A 247 3.13 10.68 -18.87
CA PHE A 247 2.17 9.91 -18.10
C PHE A 247 0.81 9.90 -18.82
N ASP A 248 0.06 8.82 -18.65
CA ASP A 248 -1.32 8.72 -19.13
C ASP A 248 -2.23 8.27 -17.97
N ARG A 249 -2.78 9.24 -17.26
CA ARG A 249 -3.57 9.01 -16.04
C ARG A 249 -2.78 8.24 -14.98
N PRO A 250 -1.69 8.78 -14.45
CA PRO A 250 -0.92 8.12 -13.40
C PRO A 250 -1.74 8.02 -12.12
N VAL A 251 -1.75 6.84 -11.50
CA VAL A 251 -2.65 6.54 -10.36
C VAL A 251 -1.92 6.09 -9.10
N LYS A 252 -0.76 5.48 -9.23
CA LYS A 252 0.02 4.94 -8.12
C LYS A 252 1.48 4.80 -8.54
N ALA A 253 2.39 4.84 -7.57
CA ALA A 253 3.75 4.35 -7.74
C ALA A 253 3.98 3.17 -6.79
N VAL A 254 4.69 2.17 -7.28
CA VAL A 254 5.36 1.15 -6.47
C VAL A 254 6.86 1.33 -6.64
N PHE A 255 7.63 0.83 -5.68
CA PHE A 255 9.05 1.14 -5.65
C PHE A 255 9.90 -0.15 -5.70
N SER A 256 11.15 -0.02 -6.16
CA SER A 256 12.16 -1.04 -5.94
C SER A 256 12.43 -1.21 -4.44
N ALA A 257 12.91 -2.39 -4.03
CA ALA A 257 13.17 -2.69 -2.62
C ALA A 257 14.14 -1.71 -1.95
N ASP A 258 15.11 -1.18 -2.70
CA ASP A 258 16.04 -0.14 -2.25
C ASP A 258 15.47 1.29 -2.30
N GLY A 259 14.25 1.45 -2.82
CA GLY A 259 13.58 2.74 -2.96
C GLY A 259 14.17 3.69 -3.99
N SER A 260 15.14 3.23 -4.81
CA SER A 260 15.85 4.07 -5.78
C SER A 260 15.08 4.31 -7.08
N THR A 261 14.08 3.47 -7.37
CA THR A 261 13.26 3.52 -8.58
C THR A 261 11.79 3.52 -8.23
N ALA A 262 11.03 4.43 -8.82
CA ALA A 262 9.56 4.44 -8.79
C ALA A 262 9.02 3.90 -10.11
N TYR A 263 8.14 2.94 -10.02
CA TYR A 263 7.36 2.39 -11.13
C TYR A 263 6.00 3.05 -11.08
N VAL A 264 5.81 4.07 -11.92
CA VAL A 264 4.58 4.85 -11.96
C VAL A 264 3.57 4.16 -12.87
N LEU A 265 2.45 3.76 -12.29
CA LEU A 265 1.35 3.09 -12.97
C LEU A 265 0.49 4.11 -13.70
N ASN A 266 0.46 4.04 -15.01
CA ASN A 266 -0.42 4.82 -15.88
C ASN A 266 -1.65 3.99 -16.20
N CYS A 267 -2.79 4.38 -15.66
CA CYS A 267 -4.02 3.61 -15.70
C CYS A 267 -4.60 3.49 -17.12
N GLY A 268 -4.40 4.51 -17.94
CA GLY A 268 -4.89 4.52 -19.31
C GLY A 268 -6.43 4.48 -19.43
N PRO A 269 -6.99 3.60 -20.28
CA PRO A 269 -8.43 3.58 -20.58
C PRO A 269 -9.34 3.38 -19.37
N GLU A 270 -8.93 2.62 -18.37
CA GLU A 270 -9.69 2.42 -17.12
C GLU A 270 -9.97 3.75 -16.40
N CYS A 271 -9.05 4.73 -16.54
CA CYS A 271 -9.12 6.05 -15.91
C CYS A 271 -9.41 7.18 -16.92
N GLY A 272 -9.92 6.84 -18.10
CA GLY A 272 -10.23 7.82 -19.15
C GLY A 272 -9.00 8.37 -19.91
N GLY A 273 -7.90 7.64 -19.89
CA GLY A 273 -6.71 7.88 -20.72
C GLY A 273 -6.72 7.04 -22.01
N ASN A 274 -5.56 6.91 -22.65
CA ASN A 274 -5.43 6.23 -23.95
C ASN A 274 -4.78 4.85 -23.83
N SER A 275 -3.71 4.72 -23.03
CA SER A 275 -2.94 3.47 -22.95
C SER A 275 -2.40 3.24 -21.55
N ALA A 276 -2.60 2.03 -21.03
CA ALA A 276 -2.01 1.62 -19.77
C ALA A 276 -0.53 1.29 -19.93
N SER A 277 0.28 1.72 -18.97
CA SER A 277 1.72 1.51 -19.01
C SER A 277 2.36 1.66 -17.63
N VAL A 278 3.62 1.28 -17.52
CA VAL A 278 4.47 1.56 -16.36
C VAL A 278 5.64 2.44 -16.78
N SER A 279 5.76 3.62 -16.19
CA SER A 279 6.91 4.51 -16.38
C SER A 279 7.95 4.25 -15.30
N ILE A 280 9.21 4.01 -15.69
CA ILE A 280 10.31 3.74 -14.76
C ILE A 280 11.03 5.03 -14.43
N LEU A 281 10.78 5.57 -13.24
CA LEU A 281 11.30 6.85 -12.78
C LEU A 281 12.44 6.62 -11.77
N PRO A 282 13.71 6.98 -12.10
CA PRO A 282 14.79 6.97 -11.12
C PRO A 282 14.57 8.10 -10.10
N VAL A 283 14.44 7.76 -8.82
CA VAL A 283 14.15 8.72 -7.74
C VAL A 283 15.36 9.06 -6.88
N ALA A 284 16.45 8.28 -6.96
CA ALA A 284 17.66 8.54 -6.18
C ALA A 284 18.21 9.97 -6.32
N PRO A 285 18.22 10.58 -7.53
CA PRO A 285 18.59 11.99 -7.69
C PRO A 285 17.59 12.98 -7.11
N MET A 286 16.35 12.54 -6.88
CA MET A 286 15.22 13.37 -6.43
C MET A 286 15.02 13.30 -4.91
N ILE A 287 15.73 12.43 -4.19
CA ILE A 287 15.61 12.28 -2.74
C ILE A 287 16.07 13.55 -2.04
N PHE A 288 15.13 14.23 -1.39
CA PHE A 288 15.38 15.53 -0.81
C PHE A 288 14.69 15.78 0.54
N LEU A 289 13.96 14.80 1.09
CA LEU A 289 13.24 14.94 2.36
C LEU A 289 14.15 15.14 3.58
N ASN A 290 15.45 15.05 3.40
CA ASN A 290 16.46 15.24 4.45
C ASN A 290 17.59 16.19 4.05
N GLY A 291 17.40 16.99 3.01
CA GLY A 291 18.42 17.94 2.52
C GLY A 291 19.58 17.31 1.73
N GLN A 292 19.47 16.05 1.35
CA GLN A 292 20.45 15.34 0.54
C GLN A 292 19.88 15.10 -0.88
N GLY A 293 20.64 15.41 -1.90
CA GLY A 293 20.26 15.22 -3.31
C GLY A 293 19.96 16.50 -4.06
N SER A 294 19.68 16.40 -5.36
CA SER A 294 19.41 17.56 -6.22
C SER A 294 17.94 17.97 -6.27
N GLY A 295 17.03 17.10 -5.83
CA GLY A 295 15.58 17.31 -5.93
C GLY A 295 15.03 17.32 -7.36
N LEU A 296 15.85 16.98 -8.35
CA LEU A 296 15.58 17.21 -9.77
C LEU A 296 15.56 15.89 -10.55
N LEU A 297 14.74 15.84 -11.59
CA LEU A 297 14.75 14.72 -12.53
C LEU A 297 16.13 14.57 -13.20
N PRO A 298 16.61 13.35 -13.41
CA PRO A 298 17.89 13.12 -14.07
C PRO A 298 17.89 13.65 -15.48
N LYS A 299 19.00 14.28 -15.90
CA LYS A 299 19.20 14.90 -17.20
C LYS A 299 19.27 13.96 -18.38
N THR A 300 19.53 12.69 -18.18
CA THR A 300 19.97 11.79 -19.22
C THR A 300 19.03 10.63 -19.45
N GLY A 301 18.63 10.45 -20.68
CA GLY A 301 17.92 9.29 -21.19
C GLY A 301 16.41 9.45 -21.27
N THR A 302 15.83 8.68 -22.14
CA THR A 302 14.40 8.41 -22.17
C THR A 302 14.05 7.56 -20.96
N ILE A 303 13.07 7.98 -20.18
CA ILE A 303 12.52 7.13 -19.13
C ILE A 303 11.77 5.99 -19.81
N PRO A 304 12.13 4.73 -19.51
CA PRO A 304 11.43 3.60 -20.08
C PRO A 304 9.95 3.63 -19.71
N ASN A 305 9.11 3.35 -20.69
CA ASN A 305 7.68 3.21 -20.52
C ASN A 305 7.25 1.85 -21.10
N ILE A 306 6.78 0.97 -20.22
CA ILE A 306 6.41 -0.40 -20.57
C ILE A 306 4.91 -0.44 -20.81
N PRO A 307 4.42 -0.72 -22.03
CA PRO A 307 2.99 -0.91 -22.28
C PRO A 307 2.44 -2.10 -21.49
N ILE A 308 1.27 -1.95 -20.86
CA ILE A 308 0.61 -2.97 -20.04
C ILE A 308 -0.72 -3.36 -20.71
N PRO A 309 -0.83 -4.51 -21.34
CA PRO A 309 -2.05 -4.89 -22.06
C PRO A 309 -3.25 -5.14 -21.15
N GLY A 310 -3.03 -5.41 -19.86
CA GLY A 310 -4.08 -5.73 -18.89
C GLY A 310 -4.67 -4.55 -18.13
N GLY A 311 -4.15 -3.32 -18.31
CA GLY A 311 -4.44 -2.20 -17.43
C GLY A 311 -3.42 -2.09 -16.29
N ALA A 312 -3.29 -0.91 -15.66
CA ALA A 312 -2.27 -0.66 -14.64
C ALA A 312 -2.80 0.27 -13.54
N SER A 313 -3.56 -0.27 -12.59
CA SER A 313 -4.12 0.50 -11.47
C SER A 313 -3.52 0.14 -10.11
N ASN A 314 -2.93 -1.05 -9.97
CA ASN A 314 -2.16 -1.47 -8.81
C ASN A 314 -1.02 -2.42 -9.23
N ALA A 315 0.02 -2.54 -8.41
CA ALA A 315 1.11 -3.48 -8.66
C ALA A 315 1.84 -3.88 -7.38
N LEU A 316 2.58 -4.99 -7.49
CA LEU A 316 3.51 -5.47 -6.47
C LEU A 316 4.82 -5.85 -7.17
N VAL A 317 5.95 -5.45 -6.59
CA VAL A 317 7.29 -5.84 -7.05
C VAL A 317 7.80 -6.97 -6.17
N ASP A 318 8.17 -8.06 -6.81
CA ASP A 318 8.86 -9.18 -6.18
C ASP A 318 10.13 -9.49 -6.97
N ASN A 319 11.28 -9.19 -6.39
CA ASN A 319 12.58 -9.33 -7.04
C ASN A 319 12.65 -8.62 -8.41
N SER A 320 12.85 -9.38 -9.50
CA SER A 320 12.90 -8.89 -10.87
C SER A 320 11.57 -8.94 -11.61
N THR A 321 10.51 -9.34 -10.94
CA THR A 321 9.15 -9.41 -11.51
C THR A 321 8.24 -8.39 -10.85
N MET A 322 7.51 -7.64 -11.65
CA MET A 322 6.42 -6.81 -11.16
C MET A 322 5.09 -7.40 -11.66
N TYR A 323 4.19 -7.61 -10.73
CA TYR A 323 2.82 -8.06 -10.96
C TYR A 323 1.91 -6.84 -11.06
N VAL A 324 1.46 -6.51 -12.26
CA VAL A 324 0.62 -5.34 -12.52
C VAL A 324 -0.81 -5.79 -12.71
N VAL A 325 -1.72 -5.20 -11.95
CA VAL A 325 -3.15 -5.47 -12.00
C VAL A 325 -3.89 -4.21 -12.45
N GLY A 326 -4.86 -4.40 -13.32
CA GLY A 326 -5.74 -3.35 -13.80
C GLY A 326 -6.90 -3.94 -14.57
N GLN A 327 -7.65 -3.09 -15.22
CA GLN A 327 -8.83 -3.51 -15.97
C GLN A 327 -8.84 -2.89 -17.37
N GLN A 328 -9.40 -3.64 -18.30
CA GLN A 328 -9.62 -3.16 -19.67
C GLN A 328 -11.12 -3.01 -19.94
N PRO A 329 -11.55 -1.89 -20.54
CA PRO A 329 -12.93 -1.73 -20.97
C PRO A 329 -13.24 -2.71 -22.10
N GLN A 330 -14.39 -3.36 -22.01
CA GLN A 330 -14.90 -4.30 -22.99
C GLN A 330 -16.38 -3.98 -23.28
N THR A 331 -16.77 -4.06 -24.55
CA THR A 331 -18.16 -3.88 -24.92
C THR A 331 -18.91 -5.20 -24.79
N VAL A 332 -19.87 -5.28 -23.89
CA VAL A 332 -20.75 -6.44 -23.68
C VAL A 332 -22.19 -6.01 -23.97
N GLY A 333 -22.73 -6.43 -25.08
CA GLY A 333 -24.03 -5.90 -25.57
C GLY A 333 -23.93 -4.41 -25.90
N SER A 334 -24.69 -3.57 -25.19
CA SER A 334 -24.67 -2.11 -25.33
C SER A 334 -23.91 -1.39 -24.19
N GLN A 335 -23.28 -2.14 -23.28
CA GLN A 335 -22.61 -1.59 -22.11
C GLN A 335 -21.10 -1.71 -22.25
N THR A 336 -20.39 -0.72 -21.71
CA THR A 336 -18.95 -0.82 -21.46
C THR A 336 -18.74 -1.35 -20.04
N LEU A 337 -18.20 -2.56 -19.94
CA LEU A 337 -17.80 -3.21 -18.69
C LEU A 337 -16.28 -3.32 -18.59
N TYR A 338 -15.79 -3.73 -17.46
CA TYR A 338 -14.35 -3.79 -17.22
C TYR A 338 -13.95 -5.22 -16.87
N GLY A 339 -12.95 -5.76 -17.60
CA GLY A 339 -12.38 -7.09 -17.34
C GLY A 339 -11.09 -6.95 -16.58
N GLY A 340 -10.99 -7.62 -15.42
CA GLY A 340 -9.80 -7.64 -14.57
C GLY A 340 -8.68 -8.48 -15.17
N ASN A 341 -7.45 -7.97 -15.12
CA ASN A 341 -6.28 -8.62 -15.68
C ASN A 341 -5.06 -8.46 -14.79
N LEU A 342 -4.22 -9.49 -14.81
CA LEU A 342 -2.87 -9.50 -14.27
C LEU A 342 -1.88 -9.52 -15.45
N THR A 343 -0.86 -8.66 -15.41
CA THR A 343 0.25 -8.65 -16.36
C THR A 343 1.56 -8.78 -15.60
N LEU A 344 2.41 -9.72 -15.99
CA LEU A 344 3.73 -9.89 -15.42
C LEU A 344 4.74 -9.04 -16.21
N VAL A 345 5.51 -8.24 -15.51
CA VAL A 345 6.56 -7.40 -16.09
C VAL A 345 7.92 -7.88 -15.61
N ASN A 346 8.77 -8.23 -16.55
CA ASN A 346 10.18 -8.52 -16.25
C ASN A 346 10.93 -7.18 -16.19
N LEU A 347 11.39 -6.81 -15.00
CA LEU A 347 12.08 -5.55 -14.74
C LEU A 347 13.52 -5.52 -15.27
N THR A 348 14.12 -6.69 -15.56
CA THR A 348 15.46 -6.75 -16.14
C THR A 348 15.43 -6.45 -17.64
N SER A 349 14.44 -6.98 -18.35
CA SER A 349 14.29 -6.77 -19.80
C SER A 349 13.32 -5.64 -20.16
N ASN A 350 12.59 -5.09 -19.18
CA ASN A 350 11.52 -4.11 -19.37
C ASN A 350 10.44 -4.59 -20.36
N THR A 351 10.02 -5.85 -20.20
CA THR A 351 8.99 -6.47 -21.07
C THR A 351 7.80 -6.95 -20.27
N ALA A 352 6.62 -6.80 -20.84
CA ALA A 352 5.37 -7.28 -20.26
C ALA A 352 4.89 -8.58 -20.92
N SER A 353 4.27 -9.46 -20.13
CA SER A 353 3.57 -10.64 -20.63
C SER A 353 2.23 -10.27 -21.29
N ASN A 354 1.57 -11.24 -21.88
CA ASN A 354 0.13 -11.11 -22.19
C ASN A 354 -0.67 -10.99 -20.88
N ALA A 355 -1.83 -10.37 -20.99
CA ALA A 355 -2.76 -10.24 -19.87
C ALA A 355 -3.38 -11.60 -19.50
N ILE A 356 -3.48 -11.84 -18.20
CA ILE A 356 -4.09 -13.04 -17.60
C ILE A 356 -5.38 -12.59 -16.92
N SER A 357 -6.52 -13.19 -17.26
CA SER A 357 -7.81 -12.84 -16.66
C SER A 357 -7.87 -13.23 -15.18
N ILE A 358 -8.30 -12.28 -14.35
CA ILE A 358 -8.51 -12.43 -12.91
C ILE A 358 -9.91 -11.92 -12.54
N SER A 359 -10.24 -11.84 -11.26
CA SER A 359 -11.45 -11.14 -10.79
C SER A 359 -11.54 -9.75 -11.38
N ASP A 360 -12.75 -9.30 -11.68
CA ASP A 360 -12.99 -7.96 -12.22
C ASP A 360 -13.98 -7.19 -11.33
N GLY A 361 -14.17 -5.92 -11.63
CA GLY A 361 -15.04 -5.03 -10.87
C GLY A 361 -15.22 -3.67 -11.54
N ALA A 362 -15.59 -2.67 -10.77
CA ALA A 362 -15.66 -1.29 -11.26
C ALA A 362 -14.26 -0.70 -11.48
N PRO A 363 -14.10 0.35 -12.29
CA PRO A 363 -12.83 1.05 -12.47
C PRO A 363 -12.19 1.46 -11.12
N GLY A 364 -10.89 1.21 -10.97
CA GLY A 364 -10.17 1.46 -9.73
C GLY A 364 -10.44 0.47 -8.59
N ALA A 365 -11.07 -0.66 -8.89
CA ALA A 365 -11.55 -1.63 -7.91
C ALA A 365 -10.47 -2.48 -7.23
N VAL A 366 -9.23 -2.47 -7.71
CA VAL A 366 -8.13 -3.26 -7.10
C VAL A 366 -7.78 -2.69 -5.74
N SER A 367 -8.08 -3.45 -4.68
CA SER A 367 -7.89 -3.02 -3.29
C SER A 367 -6.54 -3.41 -2.72
N ARG A 368 -6.13 -4.66 -2.88
CA ARG A 368 -4.92 -5.23 -2.27
C ARG A 368 -4.21 -6.19 -3.22
N LEU A 369 -2.88 -6.22 -3.13
CA LEU A 369 -2.03 -7.28 -3.66
C LEU A 369 -1.05 -7.69 -2.58
N ILE A 370 -0.86 -8.99 -2.38
CA ILE A 370 0.13 -9.51 -1.45
C ILE A 370 0.72 -10.82 -1.97
N MET A 371 2.03 -10.97 -1.83
CA MET A 371 2.71 -12.24 -2.04
C MET A 371 2.64 -13.06 -0.75
N ALA A 372 2.42 -14.36 -0.88
CA ALA A 372 2.28 -15.26 0.24
C ALA A 372 3.11 -16.53 0.04
N ASP A 373 3.08 -17.42 1.03
CA ASP A 373 3.71 -18.73 0.95
C ASP A 373 3.28 -19.49 -0.31
N ASN A 374 4.05 -20.51 -0.68
CA ASN A 374 3.80 -21.39 -1.83
C ASN A 374 3.77 -20.68 -3.19
N ASN A 375 4.49 -19.57 -3.32
CA ASN A 375 4.55 -18.78 -4.55
C ASN A 375 3.15 -18.33 -5.01
N THR A 376 2.31 -17.88 -4.10
CA THR A 376 0.98 -17.41 -4.43
C THR A 376 0.84 -15.90 -4.26
N LEU A 377 0.36 -15.23 -5.30
CA LEU A 377 -0.06 -13.84 -5.27
C LEU A 377 -1.56 -13.77 -5.04
N TRP A 378 -1.97 -13.01 -4.03
CA TRP A 378 -3.37 -12.82 -3.68
C TRP A 378 -3.81 -11.41 -4.06
N ILE A 379 -4.95 -11.31 -4.75
CA ILE A 379 -5.45 -10.09 -5.36
C ILE A 379 -6.88 -9.87 -4.88
N GLY A 380 -7.10 -8.76 -4.18
CA GLY A 380 -8.41 -8.32 -3.73
C GLY A 380 -9.01 -7.26 -4.65
N MET A 381 -10.28 -7.44 -4.98
CA MET A 381 -11.07 -6.51 -5.80
C MET A 381 -12.30 -6.05 -5.03
N THR A 382 -12.94 -5.01 -5.52
CA THR A 382 -14.24 -4.53 -5.01
C THR A 382 -15.25 -4.40 -6.14
N LYS A 383 -16.55 -4.47 -5.81
CA LYS A 383 -17.65 -4.32 -6.77
C LYS A 383 -17.61 -5.32 -7.93
N CYS A 384 -17.31 -6.57 -7.63
CA CYS A 384 -17.07 -7.63 -8.63
C CYS A 384 -18.32 -8.03 -9.40
N THR A 385 -19.50 -7.73 -8.92
CA THR A 385 -20.78 -7.98 -9.60
C THR A 385 -21.04 -7.07 -10.80
N ASN A 386 -20.16 -6.08 -11.05
CA ASN A 386 -20.33 -5.08 -12.11
C ASN A 386 -19.36 -5.27 -13.28
N GLY A 387 -18.61 -6.38 -13.32
CA GLY A 387 -17.58 -6.63 -14.32
C GLY A 387 -18.05 -7.52 -15.50
N VAL A 388 -17.10 -7.82 -16.37
CA VAL A 388 -17.31 -8.67 -17.55
C VAL A 388 -17.65 -10.10 -17.17
N ARG A 389 -17.02 -10.64 -16.12
CA ARG A 389 -17.23 -12.03 -15.66
C ARG A 389 -18.66 -12.23 -15.16
N ALA A 390 -19.15 -11.35 -14.29
CA ALA A 390 -20.52 -11.38 -13.81
C ALA A 390 -21.53 -11.29 -14.96
N ALA A 391 -21.29 -10.42 -15.94
CA ALA A 391 -22.14 -10.25 -17.10
C ALA A 391 -22.13 -11.45 -18.05
N SER A 392 -21.03 -12.21 -18.10
CA SER A 392 -20.92 -13.43 -18.92
C SER A 392 -21.42 -14.71 -18.23
N GLY A 393 -21.80 -14.62 -16.94
CA GLY A 393 -22.14 -15.76 -16.11
C GLY A 393 -20.96 -16.68 -15.79
N ALA A 394 -19.72 -16.18 -15.95
CA ALA A 394 -18.52 -16.89 -15.51
C ALA A 394 -18.42 -16.84 -13.97
N PRO A 395 -17.72 -17.80 -13.34
CA PRO A 395 -17.41 -17.70 -11.93
C PRO A 395 -16.74 -16.35 -11.65
N ASP A 396 -17.31 -15.58 -10.76
CA ASP A 396 -16.82 -14.27 -10.31
C ASP A 396 -16.72 -14.24 -8.79
N GLY A 397 -15.85 -13.43 -8.31
CA GLY A 397 -15.58 -13.20 -6.89
C GLY A 397 -14.59 -12.07 -6.77
N CYS A 398 -14.50 -11.47 -5.59
CA CYS A 398 -13.59 -10.36 -5.36
C CYS A 398 -12.18 -10.79 -4.93
N LEU A 399 -11.92 -12.08 -4.80
CA LEU A 399 -10.62 -12.60 -4.38
C LEU A 399 -10.07 -13.58 -5.43
N THR A 400 -8.83 -13.34 -5.86
CA THR A 400 -8.11 -14.21 -6.79
C THR A 400 -6.79 -14.65 -6.14
N MET A 401 -6.50 -15.95 -6.22
CA MET A 401 -5.18 -16.52 -6.00
C MET A 401 -4.51 -16.80 -7.35
N PHE A 402 -3.30 -16.33 -7.54
CA PHE A 402 -2.47 -16.65 -8.69
C PHE A 402 -1.22 -17.38 -8.23
N ASN A 403 -1.02 -18.60 -8.71
CA ASN A 403 0.21 -19.35 -8.46
C ASN A 403 1.28 -18.91 -9.46
N THR A 404 2.32 -18.24 -8.96
CA THR A 404 3.37 -17.62 -9.80
C THR A 404 4.30 -18.66 -10.44
N ALA A 405 4.45 -19.85 -9.84
CA ALA A 405 5.27 -20.91 -10.39
C ALA A 405 4.54 -21.70 -11.48
N ALA A 406 3.24 -21.97 -11.29
CA ALA A 406 2.42 -22.71 -12.23
C ALA A 406 1.72 -21.82 -13.28
N ASN A 407 1.71 -20.52 -13.10
CA ASN A 407 0.94 -19.55 -13.90
C ASN A 407 -0.57 -19.88 -13.95
N THR A 408 -1.14 -20.31 -12.83
CA THR A 408 -2.56 -20.68 -12.73
C THR A 408 -3.33 -19.72 -11.86
N VAL A 409 -4.58 -19.44 -12.28
CA VAL A 409 -5.51 -18.55 -11.57
C VAL A 409 -6.60 -19.40 -10.91
N THR A 410 -6.88 -19.12 -9.64
CA THR A 410 -8.02 -19.64 -8.91
C THR A 410 -8.87 -18.47 -8.41
N MET A 411 -10.13 -18.39 -8.83
CA MET A 411 -11.12 -17.48 -8.30
C MET A 411 -11.73 -18.08 -7.04
N LEU A 412 -11.71 -17.32 -5.95
CA LEU A 412 -12.12 -17.80 -4.64
C LEU A 412 -13.46 -17.18 -4.26
N GLU A 413 -14.31 -18.03 -3.67
CA GLU A 413 -15.55 -17.68 -3.01
C GLU A 413 -16.37 -16.60 -3.77
N PRO A 414 -16.98 -16.95 -4.89
CA PRO A 414 -17.82 -16.05 -5.64
C PRO A 414 -18.95 -15.49 -4.74
N TYR A 415 -19.26 -14.19 -4.90
CA TYR A 415 -20.38 -13.50 -4.26
C TYR A 415 -20.28 -13.23 -2.75
N LEU A 416 -19.13 -13.42 -2.10
CA LEU A 416 -19.00 -13.03 -0.68
C LEU A 416 -18.92 -11.51 -0.46
N GLY A 417 -18.67 -10.74 -1.51
CA GLY A 417 -18.60 -9.29 -1.47
C GLY A 417 -17.18 -8.74 -1.67
N ASP A 418 -17.02 -7.46 -1.35
CA ASP A 418 -15.76 -6.73 -1.56
C ASP A 418 -14.62 -7.30 -0.71
N ALA A 419 -13.46 -7.56 -1.33
CA ALA A 419 -12.23 -7.90 -0.63
C ALA A 419 -11.48 -6.62 -0.28
N THR A 420 -11.62 -6.15 0.96
CA THR A 420 -11.07 -4.86 1.41
C THR A 420 -9.73 -4.98 2.11
N GLY A 421 -9.40 -6.13 2.68
CA GLY A 421 -8.15 -6.39 3.36
C GLY A 421 -7.63 -7.80 3.09
N ILE A 422 -6.31 -7.95 2.97
CA ILE A 422 -5.63 -9.24 2.83
C ILE A 422 -4.33 -9.19 3.63
N ALA A 423 -4.04 -10.24 4.40
CA ALA A 423 -2.80 -10.41 5.13
C ALA A 423 -2.26 -11.84 4.95
N ALA A 424 -1.02 -11.96 4.49
CA ALA A 424 -0.31 -13.22 4.45
C ALA A 424 0.29 -13.54 5.83
N VAL A 425 -0.01 -14.74 6.36
CA VAL A 425 0.61 -15.24 7.57
C VAL A 425 1.78 -16.15 7.17
N THR A 426 2.89 -15.49 6.86
CA THR A 426 4.10 -16.12 6.33
C THR A 426 4.61 -17.21 7.26
N GLY A 427 4.89 -18.38 6.72
CA GLY A 427 5.34 -19.56 7.46
C GLY A 427 4.22 -20.43 8.03
N LEU A 428 2.95 -20.01 7.98
CA LEU A 428 1.80 -20.84 8.36
C LEU A 428 0.94 -21.27 7.16
N ASN A 429 1.31 -20.93 5.95
CA ASN A 429 0.59 -21.23 4.71
C ASN A 429 -0.87 -20.73 4.74
N LYS A 430 -1.11 -19.57 5.32
CA LYS A 430 -2.45 -18.99 5.50
C LYS A 430 -2.55 -17.57 4.97
N ILE A 431 -3.72 -17.25 4.46
CA ILE A 431 -4.17 -15.89 4.15
C ILE A 431 -5.38 -15.56 5.01
N TYR A 432 -5.34 -14.42 5.67
CA TYR A 432 -6.50 -13.80 6.29
C TYR A 432 -7.05 -12.71 5.38
N THR A 433 -8.37 -12.67 5.21
CA THR A 433 -9.03 -11.71 4.33
C THR A 433 -10.22 -11.06 5.01
N ALA A 434 -10.42 -9.76 4.76
CA ALA A 434 -11.67 -9.07 5.03
C ALA A 434 -12.47 -9.05 3.72
N VAL A 435 -13.50 -9.89 3.62
CA VAL A 435 -14.35 -10.04 2.44
C VAL A 435 -15.81 -9.92 2.85
N GLY A 436 -16.58 -9.06 2.20
CA GLY A 436 -17.99 -8.83 2.52
C GLY A 436 -18.24 -8.39 3.97
N GLY A 437 -17.25 -7.83 4.62
CA GLY A 437 -17.34 -7.38 6.02
C GLY A 437 -17.09 -8.46 7.07
N GLN A 438 -16.69 -9.66 6.66
CA GLN A 438 -16.32 -10.77 7.55
C GLN A 438 -14.87 -11.17 7.32
N VAL A 439 -14.31 -11.93 8.26
CA VAL A 439 -12.96 -12.48 8.15
C VAL A 439 -13.03 -13.92 7.64
N TYR A 440 -12.29 -14.20 6.57
CA TYR A 440 -12.12 -15.54 6.02
C TYR A 440 -10.64 -15.91 5.99
N ILE A 441 -10.37 -17.21 6.08
CA ILE A 441 -9.02 -17.76 6.11
C ILE A 441 -8.91 -18.79 4.98
N TYR A 442 -7.83 -18.71 4.21
CA TYR A 442 -7.56 -19.60 3.10
C TYR A 442 -6.17 -20.21 3.20
N SER A 443 -6.04 -21.42 2.68
CA SER A 443 -4.76 -22.10 2.49
C SER A 443 -4.02 -21.50 1.27
N THR A 444 -2.75 -21.17 1.44
CA THR A 444 -1.90 -20.75 0.31
C THR A 444 -1.45 -21.93 -0.55
N VAL A 445 -1.70 -23.20 -0.12
CA VAL A 445 -1.31 -24.39 -0.88
C VAL A 445 -2.23 -24.60 -2.08
N ASP A 446 -3.53 -24.43 -1.89
CA ASP A 446 -4.55 -24.79 -2.87
C ASP A 446 -5.73 -23.80 -2.97
N GLY A 447 -5.74 -22.75 -2.14
CA GLY A 447 -6.82 -21.77 -2.07
C GLY A 447 -8.07 -22.29 -1.34
N SER A 448 -8.03 -23.45 -0.70
CA SER A 448 -9.17 -23.96 0.06
C SER A 448 -9.46 -23.12 1.28
N ALA A 449 -10.75 -22.94 1.61
CA ALA A 449 -11.17 -22.26 2.82
C ALA A 449 -10.77 -23.08 4.07
N ILE A 450 -10.23 -22.40 5.07
CA ILE A 450 -9.97 -22.94 6.39
C ILE A 450 -11.15 -22.54 7.28
N ASP A 451 -11.57 -23.45 8.16
CA ASP A 451 -12.66 -23.16 9.11
C ASP A 451 -12.32 -21.93 9.97
N ASN A 452 -13.13 -20.89 9.85
CA ASN A 452 -12.96 -19.61 10.55
C ASN A 452 -14.07 -19.33 11.56
N GLN A 453 -14.81 -20.32 12.01
CA GLN A 453 -15.94 -20.15 12.92
C GLN A 453 -15.61 -19.38 14.21
N TYR A 454 -14.34 -19.34 14.60
CA TYR A 454 -13.85 -18.65 15.79
C TYR A 454 -13.36 -17.22 15.54
N VAL A 455 -13.39 -16.77 14.28
CA VAL A 455 -12.94 -15.43 13.88
C VAL A 455 -14.12 -14.52 13.51
N THR A 456 -15.28 -14.79 14.06
CA THR A 456 -16.47 -13.94 13.88
C THR A 456 -16.27 -12.59 14.56
N VAL A 457 -16.48 -11.50 13.83
CA VAL A 457 -16.36 -10.13 14.34
C VAL A 457 -17.71 -9.51 14.63
N THR A 458 -17.77 -8.58 15.59
CA THR A 458 -18.97 -7.79 15.88
C THR A 458 -18.89 -6.46 15.14
N GLY A 459 -19.57 -6.36 14.01
CA GLY A 459 -19.51 -5.24 13.08
C GLY A 459 -19.00 -5.69 11.71
N THR A 460 -18.33 -4.80 11.01
CA THR A 460 -17.80 -5.02 9.67
C THR A 460 -16.27 -5.08 9.72
N ALA A 461 -15.68 -6.22 9.38
CA ALA A 461 -14.24 -6.31 9.13
C ALA A 461 -13.90 -5.51 7.87
N TRP A 462 -12.94 -4.59 7.97
CA TRP A 462 -12.60 -3.71 6.87
C TRP A 462 -11.18 -3.94 6.35
N ASP A 463 -10.22 -4.14 7.24
CA ASP A 463 -8.84 -4.42 6.86
C ASP A 463 -8.20 -5.40 7.84
N VAL A 464 -7.16 -6.09 7.40
CA VAL A 464 -6.39 -7.05 8.19
C VAL A 464 -4.90 -6.88 7.94
N ALA A 465 -4.08 -7.15 8.98
CA ALA A 465 -2.62 -7.11 8.85
C ALA A 465 -1.94 -8.14 9.76
N TYR A 466 -0.86 -8.75 9.29
CA TYR A 466 -0.06 -9.68 10.08
C TYR A 466 0.98 -8.91 10.91
N MET A 467 0.75 -8.81 12.22
CA MET A 467 1.57 -8.01 13.14
C MET A 467 2.99 -8.57 13.32
N ASP A 468 3.16 -9.86 13.17
CA ASP A 468 4.38 -10.59 13.51
C ASP A 468 5.16 -11.03 12.25
N ALA A 469 4.92 -10.42 11.10
CA ALA A 469 5.71 -10.66 9.91
C ALA A 469 7.20 -10.37 10.16
N ALA A 470 8.06 -11.15 9.50
CA ALA A 470 9.51 -11.03 9.65
C ALA A 470 10.04 -9.75 8.98
N SER A 471 9.41 -9.33 7.89
CA SER A 471 9.79 -8.13 7.15
C SER A 471 8.57 -7.32 6.74
N ASP A 472 8.78 -6.03 6.50
CA ASP A 472 7.74 -5.14 5.97
C ASP A 472 7.33 -5.55 4.56
N GLY A 473 8.25 -6.08 3.76
CA GLY A 473 7.98 -6.54 2.40
C GLY A 473 6.94 -7.66 2.31
N ASP A 474 6.79 -8.45 3.38
CA ASP A 474 5.83 -9.57 3.40
C ASP A 474 4.38 -9.08 3.56
N ASN A 475 4.16 -7.91 4.13
CA ASN A 475 2.82 -7.46 4.53
C ASN A 475 2.56 -5.97 4.34
N THR A 476 3.45 -5.24 3.70
CA THR A 476 3.30 -3.79 3.65
C THR A 476 2.61 -3.32 2.37
N VAL A 477 1.73 -2.35 2.54
CA VAL A 477 1.08 -1.62 1.44
C VAL A 477 1.92 -0.38 1.15
N TYR A 478 2.94 -0.52 0.33
CA TYR A 478 3.65 0.63 -0.23
C TYR A 478 3.11 1.02 -1.59
#